data_9d5f7ad5698743c0047df87f14c40f59
#
_entry.id   9d5f7ad5698743c0047df87f14c40f59
#
_cell.length_a   1.000
_cell.length_b   1.000
_cell.length_c   1.000
_cell.angle_alpha   90.00
_cell.angle_beta   90.00
_cell.angle_gamma   90.00
#
_symmetry.space_group_name_H-M   'P 1'
#
loop_
_entity.id
_entity.type
_entity.pdbx_description
1 polymer ?
#
loop_
_entity_poly.entity_id
_entity_poly.type
_entity_poly.pdbx_seq_one_letter_code
_entity_poly.pdbx_strand_id
1 'polypeptide(L)'
;MKEPILVIMAAGMGSRYGGLKQIDPITIEGEIIIDFSIYDAIKAGFKKAVLIIKGEHEQDFRDVIGNRLSDFIEVEYVHQELHILPKGYAVPEGRTKPWGTTHAIWCCKNVVDAPFVVLNADDYYGPEAFVHMYKHLCEVQESNQSEYAMVCLLYTSPSPRDCC
;
A
#
# COMPACT_ATOMS: atom_id res chain seq x y z
N MET A 1 -6.27 16.83 15.19
CA MET A 1 -6.30 16.21 13.84
C MET A 1 -5.66 14.85 13.95
N LYS A 2 -6.12 13.85 13.18
CA LYS A 2 -5.47 12.54 13.09
C LYS A 2 -4.36 12.61 12.05
N GLU A 3 -3.24 11.95 12.30
CA GLU A 3 -2.13 11.90 11.37
C GLU A 3 -2.53 11.12 10.10
N PRO A 4 -2.15 11.58 8.89
CA PRO A 4 -2.36 10.83 7.65
C PRO A 4 -1.72 9.44 7.70
N ILE A 5 -2.37 8.47 7.06
CA ILE A 5 -1.94 7.06 7.07
C ILE A 5 -1.43 6.67 5.68
N LEU A 6 -0.30 5.96 5.63
CA LEU A 6 0.20 5.30 4.43
C LEU A 6 -0.41 3.91 4.32
N VAL A 7 -1.04 3.58 3.19
CA VAL A 7 -1.60 2.25 2.91
C VAL A 7 -0.86 1.62 1.74
N ILE A 8 -0.31 0.43 1.91
CA ILE A 8 0.49 -0.27 0.91
C ILE A 8 -0.20 -1.56 0.50
N MET A 9 -0.55 -1.69 -0.78
CA MET A 9 -1.18 -2.89 -1.33
C MET A 9 -0.12 -3.92 -1.72
N ALA A 10 0.03 -4.96 -0.91
CA ALA A 10 1.01 -6.03 -1.08
C ALA A 10 0.38 -7.43 -1.18
N ALA A 11 -0.96 -7.54 -1.24
CA ALA A 11 -1.66 -8.83 -1.39
C ALA A 11 -1.69 -9.37 -2.83
N GLY A 12 -1.16 -8.61 -3.81
CA GLY A 12 -1.10 -9.01 -5.21
C GLY A 12 -0.23 -10.25 -5.41
N MET A 13 -0.79 -11.26 -6.10
CA MET A 13 0.00 -12.42 -6.51
C MET A 13 0.76 -12.08 -7.79
N GLY A 14 2.08 -11.98 -7.70
CA GLY A 14 2.96 -11.98 -8.86
C GLY A 14 2.90 -13.34 -9.57
N SER A 15 1.77 -13.67 -10.22
CA SER A 15 1.49 -14.99 -10.81
C SER A 15 2.53 -15.47 -11.83
N ARG A 16 3.45 -14.62 -12.24
CA ARG A 16 4.54 -14.92 -13.19
C ARG A 16 5.89 -15.12 -12.49
N TYR A 17 6.00 -14.85 -11.21
CA TYR A 17 7.28 -14.73 -10.51
C TYR A 17 7.62 -15.91 -9.62
N GLY A 18 6.67 -16.77 -9.28
CA GLY A 18 6.89 -17.99 -8.46
C GLY A 18 7.23 -17.76 -6.97
N GLY A 19 7.15 -16.50 -6.47
CA GLY A 19 7.45 -16.11 -5.09
C GLY A 19 6.76 -14.81 -4.68
N LEU A 20 7.09 -14.32 -3.48
CA LEU A 20 6.60 -13.04 -2.94
C LEU A 20 7.44 -11.87 -3.49
N LYS A 21 7.15 -11.47 -4.74
CA LYS A 21 7.83 -10.36 -5.43
C LYS A 21 7.93 -9.08 -4.59
N GLN A 22 6.97 -8.83 -3.72
CA GLN A 22 6.87 -7.61 -2.92
C GLN A 22 7.96 -7.49 -1.84
N ILE A 23 8.54 -8.62 -1.43
CA ILE A 23 9.60 -8.67 -0.43
C ILE A 23 10.93 -9.20 -0.98
N ASP A 24 11.06 -9.29 -2.32
CA ASP A 24 12.32 -9.63 -2.95
C ASP A 24 13.31 -8.48 -2.85
N PRO A 25 14.54 -8.74 -2.39
CA PRO A 25 15.57 -7.73 -2.34
C PRO A 25 15.92 -7.16 -3.71
N ILE A 26 16.06 -5.84 -3.78
CA ILE A 26 16.47 -5.11 -4.99
C ILE A 26 17.89 -4.52 -4.86
N THR A 27 18.46 -4.57 -3.65
CA THR A 27 19.83 -4.13 -3.37
C THR A 27 20.69 -5.28 -2.82
N ILE A 28 22.00 -5.09 -2.81
CA ILE A 28 22.94 -6.04 -2.23
C ILE A 28 22.87 -6.11 -0.70
N GLU A 29 22.35 -5.07 -0.05
CA GLU A 29 22.09 -4.97 1.38
C GLU A 29 20.77 -5.64 1.79
N GLY A 30 19.97 -6.10 0.83
CA GLY A 30 18.73 -6.80 1.08
C GLY A 30 17.49 -5.89 1.22
N GLU A 31 17.59 -4.63 0.80
CA GLU A 31 16.46 -3.70 0.82
C GLU A 31 15.46 -4.02 -0.31
N ILE A 32 14.20 -3.79 -0.03
CA ILE A 32 13.06 -4.00 -0.93
C ILE A 32 12.44 -2.66 -1.35
N ILE A 33 11.61 -2.63 -2.40
CA ILE A 33 10.95 -1.39 -2.87
C ILE A 33 10.14 -0.70 -1.77
N ILE A 34 9.47 -1.49 -0.92
CA ILE A 34 8.66 -0.97 0.20
C ILE A 34 9.52 -0.18 1.20
N ASP A 35 10.77 -0.58 1.44
CA ASP A 35 11.66 0.12 2.36
C ASP A 35 11.90 1.57 1.92
N PHE A 36 12.14 1.79 0.63
CA PHE A 36 12.33 3.13 0.06
C PHE A 36 11.04 3.97 0.16
N SER A 37 9.90 3.36 -0.14
CA SER A 37 8.61 4.03 -0.03
C SER A 37 8.30 4.44 1.42
N ILE A 38 8.53 3.55 2.39
CA ILE A 38 8.32 3.86 3.81
C ILE A 38 9.33 4.89 4.33
N TYR A 39 10.60 4.80 3.91
CA TYR A 39 11.62 5.77 4.28
C TYR A 39 11.23 7.19 3.85
N ASP A 40 10.80 7.37 2.60
CA ASP A 40 10.36 8.67 2.10
C ASP A 40 9.06 9.14 2.75
N ALA A 41 8.15 8.23 3.05
CA ALA A 41 6.92 8.53 3.78
C ALA A 41 7.22 9.04 5.21
N ILE A 42 8.15 8.41 5.93
CA ILE A 42 8.60 8.87 7.25
C ILE A 42 9.15 10.29 7.17
N LYS A 43 9.99 10.56 6.16
CA LYS A 43 10.55 11.92 5.93
C LYS A 43 9.48 12.95 5.58
N ALA A 44 8.41 12.54 4.90
CA ALA A 44 7.28 13.39 4.59
C ALA A 44 6.39 13.69 5.82
N GLY A 45 6.47 12.87 6.88
CA GLY A 45 5.73 13.07 8.12
C GLY A 45 4.77 11.95 8.50
N PHE A 46 4.61 10.91 7.67
CA PHE A 46 3.77 9.75 8.01
C PHE A 46 4.33 9.02 9.24
N LYS A 47 3.43 8.63 10.14
CA LYS A 47 3.78 7.92 11.39
C LYS A 47 3.17 6.52 11.46
N LYS A 48 2.27 6.19 10.54
CA LYS A 48 1.63 4.89 10.45
C LYS A 48 1.59 4.39 9.01
N ALA A 49 1.97 3.13 8.83
CA ALA A 49 1.86 2.38 7.59
C ALA A 49 0.97 1.15 7.80
N VAL A 50 0.01 0.95 6.92
CA VAL A 50 -0.88 -0.22 6.89
C VAL A 50 -0.53 -1.04 5.65
N LEU A 51 -0.05 -2.26 5.85
CA LEU A 51 0.26 -3.18 4.77
C LEU A 51 -0.91 -4.14 4.55
N ILE A 52 -1.48 -4.11 3.34
CA ILE A 52 -2.51 -5.06 2.93
C ILE A 52 -1.82 -6.27 2.32
N ILE A 53 -1.91 -7.40 3.00
CA ILE A 53 -1.23 -8.64 2.63
C ILE A 53 -2.23 -9.80 2.60
N LYS A 54 -1.78 -10.98 2.19
CA LYS A 54 -2.49 -12.24 2.48
C LYS A 54 -2.07 -12.75 3.85
N GLY A 55 -3.00 -13.32 4.61
CA GLY A 55 -2.72 -13.87 5.95
C GLY A 55 -1.64 -14.93 5.95
N GLU A 56 -1.57 -15.77 4.89
CA GLU A 56 -0.54 -16.82 4.74
C GLU A 56 0.90 -16.27 4.68
N HIS A 57 1.08 -14.98 4.33
CA HIS A 57 2.39 -14.34 4.17
C HIS A 57 2.74 -13.36 5.29
N GLU A 58 1.90 -13.25 6.33
CA GLU A 58 2.14 -12.25 7.40
C GLU A 58 3.49 -12.44 8.07
N GLN A 59 3.89 -13.70 8.33
CA GLN A 59 5.17 -13.95 9.00
C GLN A 59 6.35 -13.50 8.12
N ASP A 60 6.31 -13.78 6.81
CA ASP A 60 7.35 -13.37 5.88
C ASP A 60 7.50 -11.83 5.85
N PHE A 61 6.37 -11.10 5.84
CA PHE A 61 6.37 -9.63 5.90
C PHE A 61 6.89 -9.12 7.24
N ARG A 62 6.53 -9.74 8.36
CA ARG A 62 7.03 -9.35 9.68
C ARG A 62 8.54 -9.55 9.80
N ASP A 63 9.06 -10.64 9.27
CA ASP A 63 10.49 -10.97 9.32
C ASP A 63 11.31 -10.00 8.45
N VAL A 64 10.80 -9.62 7.30
CA VAL A 64 11.49 -8.71 6.37
C VAL A 64 11.30 -7.24 6.73
N ILE A 65 10.09 -6.81 7.06
CA ILE A 65 9.75 -5.39 7.26
C ILE A 65 9.68 -5.05 8.75
N GLY A 66 8.97 -5.86 9.55
CA GLY A 66 8.66 -5.53 10.94
C GLY A 66 9.89 -5.26 11.78
N ASN A 67 10.91 -6.11 11.67
CA ASN A 67 12.16 -6.00 12.45
C ASN A 67 13.02 -4.79 12.06
N ARG A 68 12.83 -4.22 10.88
CA ARG A 68 13.65 -3.09 10.38
C ARG A 68 12.99 -1.73 10.60
N LEU A 69 11.67 -1.67 10.58
CA LEU A 69 10.92 -0.41 10.51
C LEU A 69 10.13 -0.08 11.78
N SER A 70 9.94 -1.05 12.70
CA SER A 70 9.14 -0.87 13.92
C SER A 70 9.59 0.28 14.82
N ASP A 71 10.89 0.63 14.79
CA ASP A 71 11.44 1.72 15.60
C ASP A 71 11.19 3.11 14.97
N PHE A 72 10.80 3.16 13.71
CA PHE A 72 10.68 4.41 12.94
C PHE A 72 9.25 4.78 12.59
N ILE A 73 8.36 3.78 12.41
CA ILE A 73 6.98 3.97 12.00
C ILE A 73 6.11 2.84 12.58
N GLU A 74 4.88 3.16 12.98
CA GLU A 74 3.90 2.14 13.34
C GLU A 74 3.52 1.34 12.11
N VAL A 75 3.69 0.01 12.15
CA VAL A 75 3.33 -0.90 11.06
C VAL A 75 2.17 -1.78 11.48
N GLU A 76 1.07 -1.75 10.73
CA GLU A 76 -0.10 -2.59 10.96
C GLU A 76 -0.38 -3.44 9.71
N TYR A 77 -0.78 -4.70 9.91
CA TYR A 77 -1.06 -5.64 8.83
C TYR A 77 -2.56 -5.88 8.72
N VAL A 78 -3.09 -5.79 7.51
CA VAL A 78 -4.48 -6.06 7.17
C VAL A 78 -4.55 -7.18 6.15
N HIS A 79 -5.40 -8.16 6.39
CA HIS A 79 -5.53 -9.30 5.49
C HIS A 79 -6.58 -9.05 4.42
N GLN A 80 -6.20 -9.25 3.15
CA GLN A 80 -7.14 -9.33 2.03
C GLN A 80 -7.45 -10.80 1.73
N GLU A 81 -8.55 -11.29 2.31
CA GLU A 81 -9.00 -12.67 2.12
C GLU A 81 -10.30 -12.74 1.31
N LEU A 82 -10.48 -13.83 0.56
CA LEU A 82 -11.66 -14.00 -0.30
C LEU A 82 -12.99 -13.97 0.48
N HIS A 83 -12.99 -14.49 1.70
CA HIS A 83 -14.19 -14.60 2.55
C HIS A 83 -14.54 -13.29 3.27
N ILE A 84 -13.63 -12.32 3.31
CA ILE A 84 -13.87 -11.01 3.94
C ILE A 84 -14.71 -10.17 2.97
N LEU A 85 -16.03 -10.25 3.11
CA LEU A 85 -16.98 -9.56 2.23
C LEU A 85 -18.00 -8.75 3.03
N PRO A 86 -18.61 -7.73 2.40
CA PRO A 86 -19.75 -7.04 2.98
C PRO A 86 -20.92 -8.00 3.24
N LYS A 87 -21.75 -7.65 4.22
CA LYS A 87 -22.95 -8.44 4.55
C LYS A 87 -23.82 -8.63 3.30
N GLY A 88 -24.24 -9.86 3.06
CA GLY A 88 -25.11 -10.21 1.92
C GLY A 88 -24.35 -10.68 0.67
N TYR A 89 -23.03 -10.66 0.69
CA TYR A 89 -22.21 -11.21 -0.40
C TYR A 89 -21.57 -12.52 0.01
N ALA A 90 -21.36 -13.40 -0.95
CA ALA A 90 -20.69 -14.70 -0.77
C ALA A 90 -19.62 -14.89 -1.86
N VAL A 91 -18.63 -15.70 -1.55
CA VAL A 91 -17.60 -16.07 -2.53
C VAL A 91 -18.23 -16.99 -3.57
N PRO A 92 -18.17 -16.67 -4.87
CA PRO A 92 -18.63 -17.56 -5.93
C PRO A 92 -17.89 -18.90 -5.89
N GLU A 93 -18.59 -19.97 -6.21
CA GLU A 93 -17.99 -21.31 -6.29
C GLU A 93 -16.82 -21.33 -7.29
N GLY A 94 -15.72 -21.97 -6.90
CA GLY A 94 -14.51 -22.07 -7.72
C GLY A 94 -13.65 -20.80 -7.81
N ARG A 95 -14.00 -19.71 -7.11
CA ARG A 95 -13.16 -18.51 -7.12
C ARG A 95 -11.92 -18.71 -6.26
N THR A 96 -10.75 -18.59 -6.89
CA THR A 96 -9.44 -18.65 -6.22
C THR A 96 -8.67 -17.33 -6.30
N LYS A 97 -8.99 -16.48 -7.29
CA LYS A 97 -8.32 -15.18 -7.47
C LYS A 97 -8.79 -14.17 -6.44
N PRO A 98 -7.88 -13.35 -5.86
CA PRO A 98 -8.26 -12.28 -4.95
C PRO A 98 -9.21 -11.28 -5.64
N TRP A 99 -9.92 -10.52 -4.81
CA TRP A 99 -10.72 -9.38 -5.27
C TRP A 99 -9.80 -8.24 -5.70
N GLY A 100 -10.36 -7.23 -6.38
CA GLY A 100 -9.61 -6.07 -6.87
C GLY A 100 -9.14 -5.11 -5.76
N THR A 101 -8.51 -4.01 -6.19
CA THR A 101 -7.94 -2.98 -5.31
C THR A 101 -8.96 -2.32 -4.38
N THR A 102 -10.19 -2.08 -4.85
CA THR A 102 -11.27 -1.55 -4.02
C THR A 102 -11.55 -2.43 -2.80
N HIS A 103 -11.52 -3.76 -2.98
CA HIS A 103 -11.70 -4.68 -1.87
C HIS A 103 -10.50 -4.66 -0.90
N ALA A 104 -9.28 -4.52 -1.42
CA ALA A 104 -8.10 -4.37 -0.59
C ALA A 104 -8.24 -3.17 0.36
N ILE A 105 -8.61 -2.00 -0.18
CA ILE A 105 -8.86 -0.79 0.60
C ILE A 105 -10.03 -0.99 1.58
N TRP A 106 -11.11 -1.64 1.14
CA TRP A 106 -12.26 -1.93 2.01
C TRP A 106 -11.90 -2.81 3.22
N CYS A 107 -10.93 -3.73 3.09
CA CYS A 107 -10.44 -4.53 4.22
C CYS A 107 -9.84 -3.64 5.34
N CYS A 108 -9.35 -2.45 5.00
CA CYS A 108 -8.76 -1.52 5.96
C CYS A 108 -9.78 -0.71 6.78
N LYS A 109 -11.09 -0.85 6.55
CA LYS A 109 -12.16 -0.01 7.11
C LYS A 109 -12.19 0.10 8.64
N ASN A 110 -11.61 -0.86 9.36
CA ASN A 110 -11.57 -0.86 10.82
C ASN A 110 -10.22 -0.38 11.39
N VAL A 111 -9.26 -0.12 10.52
CA VAL A 111 -7.86 0.21 10.86
C VAL A 111 -7.50 1.61 10.39
N VAL A 112 -8.00 2.00 9.22
CA VAL A 112 -7.76 3.32 8.62
C VAL A 112 -8.93 4.23 9.00
N ASP A 113 -8.66 5.16 9.92
CA ASP A 113 -9.65 6.08 10.48
C ASP A 113 -9.23 7.57 10.33
N ALA A 114 -8.30 7.84 9.43
CA ALA A 114 -7.78 9.16 9.07
C ALA A 114 -7.66 9.30 7.55
N PRO A 115 -7.40 10.50 7.01
CA PRO A 115 -7.01 10.65 5.61
C PRO A 115 -5.81 9.76 5.28
N PHE A 116 -5.82 9.16 4.10
CA PHE A 116 -4.80 8.19 3.75
C PHE A 116 -4.41 8.25 2.28
N VAL A 117 -3.18 7.85 1.99
CA VAL A 117 -2.69 7.60 0.64
C VAL A 117 -2.54 6.10 0.43
N VAL A 118 -2.83 5.64 -0.79
CA VAL A 118 -2.67 4.23 -1.18
C VAL A 118 -1.61 4.13 -2.27
N LEU A 119 -0.70 3.17 -2.14
CA LEU A 119 0.29 2.84 -3.17
C LEU A 119 0.41 1.33 -3.36
N ASN A 120 0.97 0.93 -4.51
CA ASN A 120 1.34 -0.45 -4.77
C ASN A 120 2.70 -0.76 -4.14
N ALA A 121 2.87 -1.97 -3.62
CA ALA A 121 4.11 -2.42 -2.99
C ALA A 121 5.28 -2.57 -3.97
N ASP A 122 5.01 -2.71 -5.25
CA ASP A 122 5.99 -2.92 -6.31
C ASP A 122 6.25 -1.68 -7.19
N ASP A 123 5.68 -0.53 -6.81
CA ASP A 123 5.89 0.76 -7.46
C ASP A 123 6.63 1.73 -6.53
N TYR A 124 7.56 2.51 -7.09
CA TYR A 124 8.23 3.59 -6.38
C TYR A 124 7.89 4.93 -7.02
N TYR A 125 7.37 5.87 -6.21
CA TYR A 125 6.79 7.14 -6.69
C TYR A 125 7.74 8.35 -6.51
N GLY A 126 8.86 8.17 -5.82
CA GLY A 126 9.82 9.23 -5.50
C GLY A 126 9.45 10.05 -4.26
N PRO A 127 10.44 10.69 -3.60
CA PRO A 127 10.26 11.37 -2.32
C PRO A 127 9.28 12.54 -2.38
N GLU A 128 9.25 13.27 -3.49
CA GLU A 128 8.37 14.44 -3.65
C GLU A 128 6.88 14.05 -3.65
N ALA A 129 6.55 12.86 -4.17
CA ALA A 129 5.18 12.35 -4.17
C ALA A 129 4.64 12.22 -2.74
N PHE A 130 5.44 11.68 -1.82
CA PHE A 130 5.05 11.53 -0.42
C PHE A 130 4.88 12.88 0.29
N VAL A 131 5.77 13.84 0.03
CA VAL A 131 5.68 15.20 0.59
C VAL A 131 4.40 15.89 0.12
N HIS A 132 4.12 15.86 -1.18
CA HIS A 132 2.92 16.48 -1.74
C HIS A 132 1.64 15.83 -1.22
N MET A 133 1.59 14.51 -1.18
CA MET A 133 0.42 13.79 -0.69
C MET A 133 0.18 14.00 0.80
N TYR A 134 1.24 13.97 1.63
CA TYR A 134 1.11 14.24 3.05
C TYR A 134 0.53 15.63 3.32
N LYS A 135 1.09 16.66 2.66
CA LYS A 135 0.61 18.03 2.78
C LYS A 135 -0.86 18.16 2.36
N HIS A 136 -1.22 17.60 1.20
CA HIS A 136 -2.60 17.60 0.71
C HIS A 136 -3.56 16.93 1.69
N LEU A 137 -3.21 15.77 2.26
CA LEU A 137 -4.04 15.06 3.22
C LEU A 137 -4.26 15.88 4.52
N CYS A 138 -3.26 16.63 4.97
CA CYS A 138 -3.42 17.56 6.10
C CYS A 138 -4.38 18.70 5.74
N GLU A 139 -4.24 19.32 4.58
CA GLU A 139 -5.09 20.42 4.11
C GLU A 139 -6.57 19.98 3.94
N VAL A 140 -6.79 18.80 3.37
CA VAL A 140 -8.15 18.23 3.22
C VAL A 140 -8.80 17.97 4.58
N GLN A 141 -8.04 17.50 5.55
CA GLN A 141 -8.55 17.28 6.90
C GLN A 141 -8.93 18.61 7.58
N GLU A 142 -8.17 19.68 7.39
CA GLU A 142 -8.47 21.02 7.92
C GLU A 142 -9.71 21.62 7.27
N SER A 143 -9.90 21.43 5.97
CA SER A 143 -11.05 21.94 5.22
C SER A 143 -12.35 21.18 5.49
N ASN A 144 -12.27 20.00 6.11
CA ASN A 144 -13.39 19.06 6.31
C ASN A 144 -14.14 18.72 5.01
N GLN A 145 -13.40 18.68 3.89
CA GLN A 145 -13.93 18.32 2.58
C GLN A 145 -13.53 16.88 2.24
N SER A 146 -14.34 16.21 1.43
CA SER A 146 -14.00 14.91 0.87
C SER A 146 -13.39 15.13 -0.51
N GLU A 147 -12.07 14.98 -0.60
CA GLU A 147 -11.32 15.13 -1.85
C GLU A 147 -10.55 13.86 -2.19
N TYR A 148 -10.36 13.64 -3.49
CA TYR A 148 -9.52 12.57 -4.03
C TYR A 148 -8.41 13.18 -4.87
N ALA A 149 -7.19 12.77 -4.62
CA ALA A 149 -6.01 13.18 -5.38
C ALA A 149 -5.25 11.96 -5.88
N MET A 150 -4.52 12.12 -6.98
CA MET A 150 -3.69 11.08 -7.55
C MET A 150 -2.38 11.69 -8.03
N VAL A 151 -1.26 11.06 -7.67
CA VAL A 151 0.04 11.38 -8.25
C VAL A 151 0.15 10.64 -9.58
N CYS A 152 0.28 11.39 -10.67
CA CYS A 152 0.48 10.84 -12.00
C CYS A 152 1.95 10.97 -12.42
N LEU A 153 2.50 9.89 -12.97
CA LEU A 153 3.74 9.95 -13.73
C LEU A 153 3.43 10.58 -15.10
N LEU A 154 4.02 11.73 -15.38
CA LEU A 154 4.04 12.27 -16.74
C LEU A 154 5.09 11.47 -17.53
N TYR A 155 4.61 10.60 -18.41
CA TYR A 155 5.50 9.88 -19.31
C TYR A 155 6.13 10.85 -20.30
N THR A 156 7.44 10.98 -20.23
CA THR A 156 8.23 11.69 -21.25
C THR A 156 8.61 10.77 -22.41
N SER A 157 8.33 9.48 -22.30
CA SER A 157 8.54 8.45 -23.33
C SER A 157 7.25 7.65 -23.54
N PRO A 158 6.89 7.34 -24.80
CA PRO A 158 5.69 6.53 -25.06
C PRO A 158 5.87 5.14 -24.44
N SER A 159 4.89 4.73 -23.65
CA SER A 159 4.79 3.36 -23.18
C SER A 159 4.39 2.45 -24.37
N PRO A 160 4.86 1.19 -24.43
CA PRO A 160 4.37 0.23 -25.42
C PRO A 160 2.85 0.02 -25.38
N ARG A 161 2.17 0.43 -24.29
CA ARG A 161 0.71 0.38 -24.17
C ARG A 161 0.01 1.59 -24.80
N ASP A 162 0.75 2.68 -25.04
CA ASP A 162 0.21 3.91 -25.60
C ASP A 162 0.33 3.96 -27.13
N CYS A 163 0.88 2.88 -27.72
CA CYS A 163 1.06 2.70 -29.17
C CYS A 163 -0.08 1.88 -29.82
N CYS A 164 -1.34 2.16 -29.46
CA CYS A 164 -2.52 1.57 -30.11
C CYS A 164 -3.31 2.62 -30.87
#